data_02745b25a54525286d1280ab873f5a5b
#
_entry.id   02745b25a54525286d1280ab873f5a5b
#
_cell.length_a   1.000
_cell.length_b   1.000
_cell.length_c   1.000
_cell.angle_alpha   90.00
_cell.angle_beta   90.00
_cell.angle_gamma   90.00
#
_symmetry.space_group_name_H-M   'P 1'
#
loop_
_entity.id
_entity.type
_entity.pdbx_description
1 polymer ?
#
loop_
_entity_poly.entity_id
_entity_poly.type
_entity_poly.pdbx_seq_one_letter_code
_entity_poly.pdbx_strand_id
1 'polypeptide(L)'
;VIVAVIAVAALAVLLVAALVVRSGVHIRRRKPGARRILVPFTGGTLDPTVLDAAIRITRAEGATLVPAYILIVPLRYSEDSPLHEEVGVAMPMLEAVERAAVRAGVPVDARIEKGRSLSHALRLLWEAEKFDRIVAPATLQGGFASKDLAWLLENAPAETLVLKPETPPGVSPESLDGGRYRLVRG
;
A
#
# COMPACT_ATOMS: atom_id res chain seq x y z
N VAL A 1 46.10 0.94 18.12
CA VAL A 1 44.90 0.18 18.51
C VAL A 1 43.65 1.10 18.51
N ILE A 2 43.71 2.25 19.17
CA ILE A 2 42.54 3.17 19.28
C ILE A 2 42.05 3.66 17.91
N VAL A 3 42.96 4.03 17.00
CA VAL A 3 42.61 4.51 15.64
C VAL A 3 41.91 3.41 14.81
N ALA A 4 42.34 2.16 14.94
CA ALA A 4 41.72 1.03 14.26
C ALA A 4 40.30 0.75 14.78
N VAL A 5 40.04 0.89 16.06
CA VAL A 5 38.71 0.72 16.66
C VAL A 5 37.75 1.81 16.19
N ILE A 6 38.20 3.07 16.10
CA ILE A 6 37.41 4.18 15.62
C ILE A 6 37.06 3.99 14.12
N ALA A 7 38.00 3.53 13.30
CA ALA A 7 37.77 3.27 11.88
C ALA A 7 36.75 2.16 11.66
N VAL A 8 36.79 1.08 12.42
CA VAL A 8 35.82 -0.02 12.36
C VAL A 8 34.43 0.43 12.80
N ALA A 9 34.34 1.23 13.88
CA ALA A 9 33.07 1.78 14.33
C ALA A 9 32.44 2.72 13.29
N ALA A 10 33.23 3.60 12.66
CA ALA A 10 32.75 4.50 11.61
C ALA A 10 32.27 3.73 10.37
N LEU A 11 32.98 2.66 9.98
CA LEU A 11 32.58 1.80 8.87
C LEU A 11 31.27 1.05 9.16
N ALA A 12 31.09 0.58 10.39
CA ALA A 12 29.87 -0.09 10.82
C ALA A 12 28.66 0.86 10.79
N VAL A 13 28.82 2.11 11.24
CA VAL A 13 27.76 3.14 11.18
C VAL A 13 27.40 3.49 9.74
N LEU A 14 28.39 3.61 8.86
CA LEU A 14 28.15 3.85 7.43
C LEU A 14 27.44 2.68 6.75
N LEU A 15 27.78 1.44 7.10
CA LEU A 15 27.11 0.23 6.60
C LEU A 15 25.68 0.13 7.07
N VAL A 16 25.40 0.43 8.35
CA VAL A 16 24.03 0.47 8.90
C VAL A 16 23.22 1.59 8.23
N ALA A 17 23.80 2.78 8.05
CA ALA A 17 23.15 3.87 7.35
C ALA A 17 22.84 3.52 5.87
N ALA A 18 23.77 2.87 5.17
CA ALA A 18 23.57 2.39 3.81
C ALA A 18 22.49 1.28 3.71
N LEU A 19 22.43 0.39 4.70
CA LEU A 19 21.39 -0.64 4.81
C LEU A 19 20.00 -0.04 5.06
N VAL A 20 19.91 0.96 5.93
CA VAL A 20 18.65 1.69 6.20
C VAL A 20 18.18 2.46 4.96
N VAL A 21 19.09 3.09 4.22
CA VAL A 21 18.78 3.77 2.95
C VAL A 21 18.38 2.76 1.87
N ARG A 22 19.00 1.57 1.84
CA ARG A 22 18.71 0.52 0.86
C ARG A 22 17.44 -0.27 1.17
N SER A 23 17.01 -0.33 2.43
CA SER A 23 15.77 -0.98 2.84
C SER A 23 14.50 -0.19 2.49
N GLY A 24 14.64 0.91 1.76
CA GLY A 24 13.50 1.58 1.12
C GLY A 24 12.45 2.15 2.07
N VAL A 25 12.76 2.26 3.36
CA VAL A 25 11.95 3.03 4.30
C VAL A 25 12.18 4.51 3.99
N HIS A 26 11.60 4.97 2.89
CA HIS A 26 11.47 6.39 2.64
C HIS A 26 10.49 6.94 3.68
N ILE A 27 11.02 7.36 4.84
CA ILE A 27 10.36 8.33 5.69
C ILE A 27 10.32 9.63 4.89
N ARG A 28 9.44 9.70 3.89
CA ARG A 28 9.14 10.95 3.20
C ARG A 28 8.54 11.87 4.25
N ARG A 29 9.24 12.96 4.55
CA ARG A 29 8.77 14.03 5.43
C ARG A 29 7.34 14.38 5.04
N ARG A 30 6.41 14.04 5.92
CA ARG A 30 5.00 14.39 5.84
C ARG A 30 4.87 15.87 5.58
N LYS A 31 4.29 16.30 4.46
CA LYS A 31 3.85 17.68 4.29
C LYS A 31 2.66 17.88 5.22
N PRO A 32 2.74 18.72 6.26
CA PRO A 32 1.60 18.98 7.13
C PRO A 32 0.45 19.54 6.28
N GLY A 33 -0.75 18.93 6.36
CA GLY A 33 -1.94 19.39 5.66
C GLY A 33 -2.18 18.83 4.25
N ALA A 34 -1.31 17.97 3.70
CA ALA A 34 -1.61 17.31 2.42
C ALA A 34 -2.73 16.28 2.62
N ARG A 35 -3.76 16.34 1.76
CA ARG A 35 -4.82 15.33 1.69
C ARG A 35 -4.23 13.94 1.47
N ARG A 36 -4.90 12.92 2.02
CA ARG A 36 -4.46 11.52 1.94
C ARG A 36 -5.58 10.65 1.40
N ILE A 37 -5.27 9.90 0.37
CA ILE A 37 -6.22 9.00 -0.29
C ILE A 37 -5.75 7.57 -0.04
N LEU A 38 -6.50 6.84 0.77
CA LEU A 38 -6.24 5.44 1.11
C LEU A 38 -6.75 4.53 -0.01
N VAL A 39 -5.91 3.59 -0.42
CA VAL A 39 -6.29 2.49 -1.34
C VAL A 39 -5.96 1.18 -0.64
N PRO A 40 -6.89 0.62 0.13
CA PRO A 40 -6.67 -0.65 0.79
C PRO A 40 -6.86 -1.80 -0.19
N PHE A 41 -6.01 -2.82 -0.10
CA PHE A 41 -6.13 -4.04 -0.88
C PHE A 41 -5.54 -5.24 -0.14
N THR A 42 -5.94 -6.44 -0.52
CA THR A 42 -5.49 -7.70 0.06
C THR A 42 -5.20 -8.71 -1.05
N GLY A 43 -4.43 -9.75 -0.73
CA GLY A 43 -4.06 -10.75 -1.74
C GLY A 43 -3.02 -10.26 -2.75
N GLY A 44 -2.65 -11.12 -3.68
CA GLY A 44 -1.58 -10.84 -4.65
C GLY A 44 -1.97 -9.94 -5.83
N THR A 45 -3.14 -9.30 -5.82
CA THR A 45 -3.64 -8.54 -6.96
C THR A 45 -4.29 -7.22 -6.54
N LEU A 46 -4.01 -6.17 -7.29
CA LEU A 46 -4.73 -4.91 -7.22
C LEU A 46 -5.32 -4.63 -8.61
N ASP A 47 -6.60 -4.25 -8.64
CA ASP A 47 -7.28 -3.92 -9.90
C ASP A 47 -6.68 -2.64 -10.52
N PRO A 48 -6.23 -2.68 -11.79
CA PRO A 48 -5.64 -1.51 -12.45
C PRO A 48 -6.61 -0.35 -12.57
N THR A 49 -7.90 -0.61 -12.78
CA THR A 49 -8.93 0.42 -12.91
C THR A 49 -9.06 1.20 -11.61
N VAL A 50 -9.01 0.50 -10.49
CA VAL A 50 -9.04 1.11 -9.15
C VAL A 50 -7.78 1.94 -8.90
N LEU A 51 -6.60 1.40 -9.24
CA LEU A 51 -5.35 2.12 -9.10
C LEU A 51 -5.30 3.38 -9.98
N ASP A 52 -5.70 3.27 -11.24
CA ASP A 52 -5.73 4.40 -12.17
C ASP A 52 -6.71 5.48 -11.71
N ALA A 53 -7.88 5.10 -11.23
CA ALA A 53 -8.84 6.04 -10.67
C ALA A 53 -8.28 6.73 -9.42
N ALA A 54 -7.68 5.97 -8.51
CA ALA A 54 -7.05 6.51 -7.31
C ALA A 54 -5.91 7.49 -7.65
N ILE A 55 -5.07 7.17 -8.63
CA ILE A 55 -3.99 8.04 -9.12
C ILE A 55 -4.58 9.33 -9.71
N ARG A 56 -5.62 9.25 -10.55
CA ARG A 56 -6.27 10.43 -11.13
C ARG A 56 -6.85 11.35 -10.06
N ILE A 57 -7.57 10.77 -9.09
CA ILE A 57 -8.16 11.52 -7.98
C ILE A 57 -7.05 12.17 -7.15
N THR A 58 -6.01 11.41 -6.78
CA THR A 58 -4.88 11.90 -5.99
C THR A 58 -4.19 13.08 -6.67
N ARG A 59 -3.99 12.97 -7.98
CA ARG A 59 -3.39 14.06 -8.78
C ARG A 59 -4.30 15.29 -8.81
N ALA A 60 -5.59 15.12 -9.08
CA ALA A 60 -6.55 16.22 -9.17
C ALA A 60 -6.68 16.98 -7.84
N GLU A 61 -6.56 16.29 -6.71
CA GLU A 61 -6.66 16.88 -5.39
C GLU A 61 -5.32 17.36 -4.80
N GLY A 62 -4.22 17.16 -5.50
CA GLY A 62 -2.88 17.45 -4.97
C GLY A 62 -2.55 16.65 -3.69
N ALA A 63 -3.15 15.47 -3.56
CA ALA A 63 -3.08 14.61 -2.38
C ALA A 63 -1.85 13.68 -2.41
N THR A 64 -1.68 12.89 -1.35
CA THR A 64 -0.75 11.76 -1.28
C THR A 64 -1.53 10.46 -1.40
N LEU A 65 -1.14 9.59 -2.32
CA LEU A 65 -1.67 8.23 -2.45
C LEU A 65 -1.11 7.37 -1.32
N VAL A 66 -1.99 6.63 -0.64
CA VAL A 66 -1.60 5.70 0.43
C VAL A 66 -2.12 4.30 0.07
N PRO A 67 -1.37 3.56 -0.77
CA PRO A 67 -1.68 2.15 -0.98
C PRO A 67 -1.36 1.38 0.30
N ALA A 68 -2.35 0.66 0.83
CA ALA A 68 -2.23 -0.13 2.04
C ALA A 68 -2.51 -1.61 1.74
N TYR A 69 -1.45 -2.41 1.77
CA TYR A 69 -1.59 -3.85 1.71
C TYR A 69 -2.04 -4.37 3.07
N ILE A 70 -3.21 -4.99 3.11
CA ILE A 70 -3.78 -5.55 4.35
C ILE A 70 -3.39 -7.02 4.44
N LEU A 71 -2.61 -7.33 5.47
CA LEU A 71 -2.13 -8.66 5.76
C LEU A 71 -2.94 -9.27 6.89
N ILE A 72 -3.72 -10.30 6.57
CA ILE A 72 -4.55 -11.00 7.56
C ILE A 72 -3.69 -12.03 8.29
N VAL A 73 -3.51 -11.84 9.59
CA VAL A 73 -2.73 -12.73 10.46
C VAL A 73 -3.61 -13.86 10.97
N PRO A 74 -3.35 -15.13 10.59
CA PRO A 74 -4.10 -16.27 11.12
C PRO A 74 -3.98 -16.37 12.65
N LEU A 75 -5.03 -16.89 13.31
CA LEU A 75 -5.08 -16.97 14.78
C LEU A 75 -3.95 -17.82 15.40
N ARG A 76 -3.37 -18.74 14.63
CA ARG A 76 -2.24 -19.58 15.07
C ARG A 76 -0.93 -18.82 15.24
N TYR A 77 -0.82 -17.61 14.68
CA TYR A 77 0.37 -16.77 14.81
C TYR A 77 0.08 -15.57 15.72
N SER A 78 1.11 -15.05 16.39
CA SER A 78 1.03 -13.75 17.04
C SER A 78 0.86 -12.64 15.98
N GLU A 79 0.17 -11.55 16.31
CA GLU A 79 0.09 -10.38 15.41
C GLU A 79 1.45 -9.78 15.09
N ASP A 80 2.39 -9.87 16.04
CA ASP A 80 3.77 -9.40 15.88
C ASP A 80 4.65 -10.37 15.07
N SER A 81 4.12 -11.54 14.68
CA SER A 81 4.89 -12.50 13.90
C SER A 81 5.41 -11.86 12.61
N PRO A 82 6.67 -12.12 12.22
CA PRO A 82 7.30 -11.45 11.08
C PRO A 82 6.67 -11.81 9.72
N LEU A 83 5.93 -12.92 9.60
CA LEU A 83 5.18 -13.34 8.40
C LEU A 83 5.96 -13.09 7.08
N HIS A 84 7.19 -13.60 7.00
CA HIS A 84 8.11 -13.29 5.90
C HIS A 84 7.59 -13.68 4.52
N GLU A 85 6.84 -14.80 4.44
CA GLU A 85 6.28 -15.28 3.18
C GLU A 85 5.21 -14.32 2.67
N GLU A 86 4.29 -13.93 3.52
CA GLU A 86 3.19 -13.03 3.19
C GLU A 86 3.69 -11.60 2.88
N VAL A 87 4.69 -11.13 3.61
CA VAL A 87 5.37 -9.86 3.31
C VAL A 87 6.11 -9.96 1.98
N GLY A 88 6.70 -11.11 1.67
CA GLY A 88 7.34 -11.39 0.38
C GLY A 88 6.40 -11.25 -0.81
N VAL A 89 5.11 -11.52 -0.65
CA VAL A 89 4.06 -11.29 -1.66
C VAL A 89 3.65 -9.82 -1.71
N ALA A 90 3.56 -9.16 -0.57
CA ALA A 90 3.11 -7.78 -0.47
C ALA A 90 4.09 -6.76 -1.08
N MET A 91 5.39 -6.96 -0.88
CA MET A 91 6.42 -6.01 -1.28
C MET A 91 6.46 -5.75 -2.79
N PRO A 92 6.51 -6.76 -3.68
CA PRO A 92 6.50 -6.52 -5.13
C PRO A 92 5.26 -5.77 -5.60
N MET A 93 4.10 -6.01 -4.98
CA MET A 93 2.86 -5.30 -5.30
C MET A 93 2.95 -3.82 -4.93
N LEU A 94 3.40 -3.53 -3.71
CA LEU A 94 3.55 -2.14 -3.26
C LEU A 94 4.57 -1.40 -4.12
N GLU A 95 5.70 -2.01 -4.45
CA GLU A 95 6.70 -1.44 -5.36
C GLU A 95 6.13 -1.14 -6.75
N ALA A 96 5.30 -2.04 -7.31
CA ALA A 96 4.65 -1.83 -8.59
C ALA A 96 3.67 -0.63 -8.53
N VAL A 97 2.89 -0.53 -7.47
CA VAL A 97 1.97 0.60 -7.23
C VAL A 97 2.75 1.90 -7.05
N GLU A 98 3.84 1.89 -6.27
CA GLU A 98 4.72 3.06 -6.10
C GLU A 98 5.31 3.53 -7.43
N ARG A 99 5.83 2.60 -8.24
CA ARG A 99 6.35 2.93 -9.57
C ARG A 99 5.28 3.54 -10.47
N ALA A 100 4.05 3.03 -10.45
CA ALA A 100 2.93 3.59 -11.20
C ALA A 100 2.58 5.01 -10.74
N ALA A 101 2.49 5.25 -9.44
CA ALA A 101 2.22 6.56 -8.85
C ALA A 101 3.33 7.57 -9.17
N VAL A 102 4.59 7.17 -9.04
CA VAL A 102 5.77 8.02 -9.35
C VAL A 102 5.79 8.40 -10.83
N ARG A 103 5.56 7.45 -11.75
CA ARG A 103 5.44 7.75 -13.20
C ARG A 103 4.32 8.75 -13.48
N ALA A 104 3.25 8.69 -12.71
CA ALA A 104 2.14 9.62 -12.81
C ALA A 104 2.39 10.97 -12.12
N GLY A 105 3.55 11.18 -11.48
CA GLY A 105 3.88 12.40 -10.74
C GLY A 105 3.11 12.56 -9.43
N VAL A 106 2.58 11.48 -8.85
CA VAL A 106 1.78 11.48 -7.63
C VAL A 106 2.65 11.08 -6.44
N PRO A 107 2.64 11.87 -5.33
CA PRO A 107 3.28 11.46 -4.09
C PRO A 107 2.63 10.19 -3.55
N VAL A 108 3.44 9.25 -3.08
CA VAL A 108 2.99 7.95 -2.59
C VAL A 108 3.62 7.62 -1.24
N ASP A 109 2.85 6.98 -0.36
CA ASP A 109 3.27 6.55 0.99
C ASP A 109 2.69 5.15 1.25
N ALA A 110 3.38 4.12 0.72
CA ALA A 110 2.93 2.74 0.78
C ALA A 110 3.01 2.15 2.20
N ARG A 111 2.05 1.29 2.54
CA ARG A 111 1.89 0.68 3.86
C ARG A 111 1.63 -0.81 3.77
N ILE A 112 2.15 -1.55 4.74
CA ILE A 112 1.68 -2.89 5.08
C ILE A 112 1.05 -2.78 6.46
N GLU A 113 -0.23 -3.14 6.55
CA GLU A 113 -0.96 -3.17 7.82
C GLU A 113 -1.39 -4.57 8.14
N LYS A 114 -1.16 -5.01 9.38
CA LYS A 114 -1.51 -6.34 9.87
C LYS A 114 -2.76 -6.28 10.72
N GLY A 115 -3.58 -7.33 10.64
CA GLY A 115 -4.73 -7.46 11.52
C GLY A 115 -5.37 -8.84 11.46
N ARG A 116 -6.21 -9.16 12.43
CA ARG A 116 -6.95 -10.43 12.48
C ARG A 116 -8.05 -10.51 11.43
N SER A 117 -8.49 -9.38 10.97
CA SER A 117 -9.47 -9.20 9.90
C SER A 117 -9.19 -7.92 9.15
N LEU A 118 -9.81 -7.74 7.98
CA LEU A 118 -9.74 -6.49 7.24
C LEU A 118 -10.23 -5.32 8.09
N SER A 119 -11.35 -5.48 8.77
CA SER A 119 -11.92 -4.44 9.63
C SER A 119 -11.01 -4.06 10.79
N HIS A 120 -10.29 -5.03 11.37
CA HIS A 120 -9.32 -4.79 12.42
C HIS A 120 -8.13 -3.96 11.90
N ALA A 121 -7.51 -4.40 10.81
CA ALA A 121 -6.38 -3.68 10.21
C ALA A 121 -6.74 -2.25 9.78
N LEU A 122 -7.92 -2.06 9.18
CA LEU A 122 -8.38 -0.73 8.79
C LEU A 122 -8.63 0.19 9.99
N ARG A 123 -9.16 -0.33 11.11
CA ARG A 123 -9.28 0.48 12.33
C ARG A 123 -7.93 0.94 12.85
N LEU A 124 -6.93 0.06 12.88
CA LEU A 124 -5.57 0.42 13.28
C LEU A 124 -4.99 1.54 12.41
N LEU A 125 -5.21 1.46 11.09
CA LEU A 125 -4.81 2.52 10.16
C LEU A 125 -5.51 3.86 10.49
N TRP A 126 -6.81 3.83 10.75
CA TRP A 126 -7.59 5.05 11.02
C TRP A 126 -7.31 5.66 12.38
N GLU A 127 -6.93 4.85 13.35
CA GLU A 127 -6.47 5.31 14.66
C GLU A 127 -5.08 5.97 14.57
N ALA A 128 -4.21 5.42 13.71
CA ALA A 128 -2.86 5.94 13.54
C ALA A 128 -2.81 7.24 12.71
N GLU A 129 -3.71 7.40 11.73
CA GLU A 129 -3.70 8.58 10.85
C GLU A 129 -5.07 8.86 10.20
N LYS A 130 -5.25 10.12 9.78
CA LYS A 130 -6.47 10.56 9.09
C LYS A 130 -6.33 10.42 7.59
N PHE A 131 -7.40 9.95 6.96
CA PHE A 131 -7.56 9.91 5.51
C PHE A 131 -8.73 10.82 5.11
N ASP A 132 -8.60 11.48 3.96
CA ASP A 132 -9.65 12.35 3.43
C ASP A 132 -10.59 11.56 2.52
N ARG A 133 -10.07 10.51 1.91
CA ARG A 133 -10.84 9.64 1.02
C ARG A 133 -10.29 8.21 1.03
N ILE A 134 -11.19 7.26 0.79
CA ILE A 134 -10.87 5.85 0.61
C ILE A 134 -11.35 5.41 -0.76
N VAL A 135 -10.51 4.75 -1.54
CA VAL A 135 -10.86 4.18 -2.85
C VAL A 135 -10.70 2.67 -2.76
N ALA A 136 -11.81 1.96 -2.80
CA ALA A 136 -11.85 0.51 -2.63
C ALA A 136 -12.40 -0.22 -3.86
N PRO A 137 -11.88 -1.42 -4.19
CA PRO A 137 -12.44 -2.24 -5.28
C PRO A 137 -13.73 -2.93 -4.84
N ALA A 138 -14.74 -2.93 -5.72
CA ALA A 138 -15.94 -3.73 -5.57
C ALA A 138 -15.76 -5.11 -6.22
N THR A 139 -14.77 -5.87 -5.76
CA THR A 139 -14.48 -7.19 -6.33
C THR A 139 -14.50 -8.27 -5.27
N LEU A 140 -15.05 -9.43 -5.64
CA LEU A 140 -15.10 -10.60 -4.78
C LEU A 140 -13.85 -11.49 -4.89
N GLN A 141 -13.00 -11.24 -5.89
CA GLN A 141 -11.79 -12.05 -6.14
C GLN A 141 -10.54 -11.22 -5.86
N GLY A 142 -9.72 -11.69 -4.93
CA GLY A 142 -8.47 -11.01 -4.54
C GLY A 142 -8.66 -9.66 -3.84
N GLY A 143 -9.90 -9.34 -3.41
CA GLY A 143 -10.26 -8.07 -2.83
C GLY A 143 -11.15 -8.24 -1.58
N PHE A 144 -12.05 -7.29 -1.41
CA PHE A 144 -12.97 -7.27 -0.29
C PHE A 144 -14.16 -8.18 -0.53
N ALA A 145 -14.48 -9.05 0.43
CA ALA A 145 -15.76 -9.76 0.42
C ALA A 145 -16.91 -8.75 0.58
N SER A 146 -18.12 -9.11 0.14
CA SER A 146 -19.29 -8.22 0.24
C SER A 146 -19.54 -7.71 1.66
N LYS A 147 -19.31 -8.55 2.68
CA LYS A 147 -19.41 -8.18 4.09
C LYS A 147 -18.36 -7.11 4.50
N ASP A 148 -17.16 -7.18 3.92
CA ASP A 148 -16.08 -6.26 4.23
C ASP A 148 -16.35 -4.89 3.59
N LEU A 149 -16.93 -4.87 2.38
CA LEU A 149 -17.37 -3.64 1.74
C LEU A 149 -18.54 -2.99 2.48
N ALA A 150 -19.53 -3.77 2.91
CA ALA A 150 -20.63 -3.25 3.72
C ALA A 150 -20.09 -2.62 5.02
N TRP A 151 -19.23 -3.35 5.71
CA TRP A 151 -18.60 -2.83 6.92
C TRP A 151 -17.78 -1.56 6.65
N LEU A 152 -17.02 -1.51 5.55
CA LEU A 152 -16.25 -0.33 5.16
C LEU A 152 -17.15 0.88 4.96
N LEU A 153 -18.25 0.73 4.21
CA LEU A 153 -19.21 1.81 3.94
C LEU A 153 -19.90 2.32 5.22
N GLU A 154 -20.15 1.45 6.18
CA GLU A 154 -20.78 1.81 7.45
C GLU A 154 -19.82 2.49 8.44
N ASN A 155 -18.54 2.11 8.43
CA ASN A 155 -17.59 2.47 9.48
C ASN A 155 -16.45 3.38 9.03
N ALA A 156 -16.29 3.64 7.73
CA ALA A 156 -15.21 4.46 7.22
C ALA A 156 -15.30 5.90 7.77
N PRO A 157 -14.20 6.46 8.29
CA PRO A 157 -14.19 7.83 8.83
C PRO A 157 -14.06 8.90 7.74
N ALA A 158 -14.01 8.50 6.46
CA ALA A 158 -13.76 9.36 5.31
C ALA A 158 -14.70 9.03 4.16
N GLU A 159 -14.80 9.92 3.19
CA GLU A 159 -15.52 9.67 1.94
C GLU A 159 -14.99 8.41 1.25
N THR A 160 -15.87 7.47 0.97
CA THR A 160 -15.52 6.18 0.39
C THR A 160 -16.07 6.04 -1.02
N LEU A 161 -15.17 5.83 -1.97
CA LEU A 161 -15.48 5.49 -3.35
C LEU A 161 -15.27 4.00 -3.57
N VAL A 162 -16.34 3.32 -3.96
CA VAL A 162 -16.30 1.90 -4.32
C VAL A 162 -16.35 1.79 -5.83
N LEU A 163 -15.29 1.25 -6.42
CA LEU A 163 -15.17 1.13 -7.87
C LEU A 163 -15.36 -0.33 -8.27
N LYS A 164 -16.32 -0.55 -9.17
CA LYS A 164 -16.49 -1.86 -9.81
C LYS A 164 -15.55 -1.93 -11.01
N PRO A 165 -14.59 -2.88 -11.02
CA PRO A 165 -13.74 -3.08 -12.18
C PRO A 165 -14.55 -3.53 -13.38
N GLU A 166 -14.22 -3.03 -14.56
CA GLU A 166 -14.81 -3.47 -15.83
C GLU A 166 -14.13 -4.74 -16.38
N THR A 167 -12.97 -5.10 -15.82
CA THR A 167 -12.11 -6.17 -16.34
C THR A 167 -12.10 -7.39 -15.40
N PRO A 168 -11.95 -8.61 -15.95
CA PRO A 168 -11.79 -9.82 -15.14
C PRO A 168 -10.59 -9.71 -14.20
N PRO A 169 -10.65 -10.41 -13.04
CA PRO A 169 -9.65 -10.26 -12.00
C PRO A 169 -8.28 -10.78 -12.42
N GLY A 170 -7.26 -10.07 -11.99
CA GLY A 170 -5.90 -10.57 -11.98
C GLY A 170 -4.90 -9.74 -12.76
N VAL A 171 -4.40 -8.68 -12.13
CA VAL A 171 -3.16 -8.05 -12.57
C VAL A 171 -2.07 -8.45 -11.60
N SER A 172 -1.08 -9.19 -12.12
CA SER A 172 0.16 -9.47 -11.39
C SER A 172 1.06 -8.22 -11.35
N PRO A 173 2.05 -8.15 -10.44
CA PRO A 173 3.02 -7.06 -10.42
C PRO A 173 3.67 -6.75 -11.76
N GLU A 174 3.88 -7.77 -12.59
CA GLU A 174 4.47 -7.67 -13.93
C GLU A 174 3.62 -6.87 -14.90
N SER A 175 2.29 -6.95 -14.79
CA SER A 175 1.37 -6.22 -15.68
C SER A 175 1.24 -4.74 -15.33
N LEU A 176 1.56 -4.33 -14.12
CA LEU A 176 1.61 -2.92 -13.71
C LEU A 176 2.89 -2.22 -14.21
N ASP A 177 3.95 -2.99 -14.50
CA ASP A 177 5.26 -2.45 -14.92
C ASP A 177 5.35 -2.17 -16.42
N GLY A 178 4.53 -2.82 -17.25
CA GLY A 178 4.62 -2.81 -18.71
C GLY A 178 4.12 -1.55 -19.43
N GLY A 179 3.67 -0.49 -18.74
CA GLY A 179 3.40 0.85 -19.32
C GLY A 179 2.36 0.93 -20.46
N ARG A 180 1.66 -0.16 -20.79
CA ARG A 180 0.59 -0.18 -21.80
C ARG A 180 -0.59 -0.99 -21.27
N TYR A 181 -1.52 -0.31 -20.64
CA TYR A 181 -2.87 -0.84 -20.49
C TYR A 181 -3.47 -0.99 -21.89
N ARG A 182 -3.34 -2.17 -22.49
CA ARG A 182 -4.08 -2.48 -23.70
C ARG A 182 -5.52 -2.75 -23.26
N LEU A 183 -6.39 -1.76 -23.43
CA LEU A 183 -7.82 -1.98 -23.41
C LEU A 183 -8.15 -3.01 -24.47
N VAL A 184 -8.36 -4.26 -24.07
CA VAL A 184 -8.96 -5.27 -24.95
C VAL A 184 -10.42 -4.89 -25.04
N ARG A 185 -10.80 -4.18 -26.12
CA ARG A 185 -12.21 -4.04 -26.51
C ARG A 185 -12.65 -5.41 -27.00
N GLY A 186 -13.53 -6.06 -26.24
CA GLY A 186 -14.36 -7.14 -26.74
C GLY A 186 -15.52 -6.61 -27.53
#